data_a15f822c203517ce2b1e99fffad414f0
#
_entry.id   a15f822c203517ce2b1e99fffad414f0
#
_cell.length_a   1.000
_cell.length_b   1.000
_cell.length_c   1.000
_cell.angle_alpha   90.00
_cell.angle_beta   90.00
_cell.angle_gamma   90.00
#
_symmetry.space_group_name_H-M   'P 1'
#
loop_
_entity.id
_entity.type
_entity.pdbx_description
1 polymer ?
#
loop_
_entity_poly.entity_id
_entity_poly.type
_entity_poly.pdbx_seq_one_letter_code
_entity_poly.pdbx_strand_id
1 'polypeptide(L)'
;LESLGDSGEAISRMLSRRNEHKKTFDEATVEKINLMLAKVDTAYEVMIANLTAAHEGRLTTIKNAYDAEEQINVLRNELREAEIEALEDNQKNYQTSVYYIDIINELEHMGDYMINISQSLERAFVGK
;
A
#
# COMPACT_ATOMS: atom_id res chain seq x y z
N LEU A 1 17.11 0.29 3.79
CA LEU A 1 16.76 0.55 5.20
C LEU A 1 16.18 1.94 5.41
N GLU A 2 16.76 2.95 4.74
CA GLU A 2 16.18 4.30 4.75
C GLU A 2 14.76 4.30 4.19
N SER A 3 14.53 3.57 3.09
CA SER A 3 13.20 3.45 2.49
C SER A 3 12.20 2.82 3.45
N LEU A 4 12.64 1.84 4.24
CA LEU A 4 11.78 1.19 5.24
C LEU A 4 11.42 2.15 6.37
N GLY A 5 12.38 2.96 6.83
CA GLY A 5 12.13 3.99 7.83
C GLY A 5 11.16 5.05 7.31
N ASP A 6 11.36 5.48 6.07
CA ASP A 6 10.47 6.45 5.41
C ASP A 6 9.06 5.88 5.26
N SER A 7 8.93 4.59 4.93
CA SER A 7 7.64 3.92 4.86
C SER A 7 6.94 3.88 6.22
N GLY A 8 7.69 3.63 7.28
CA GLY A 8 7.17 3.63 8.65
C GLY A 8 6.62 4.99 9.05
N GLU A 9 7.34 6.06 8.72
CA GLU A 9 6.87 7.42 8.95
C GLU A 9 5.62 7.74 8.14
N ALA A 10 5.59 7.31 6.87
CA ALA A 10 4.42 7.50 6.01
C ALA A 10 3.21 6.79 6.58
N ILE A 11 3.36 5.56 7.07
CA ILE A 11 2.29 4.81 7.72
C ILE A 11 1.76 5.58 8.93
N SER A 12 2.66 6.06 9.80
CA SER A 12 2.28 6.82 10.99
C SER A 12 1.49 8.07 10.63
N ARG A 13 1.96 8.82 9.64
CA ARG A 13 1.27 10.03 9.18
C ARG A 13 -0.10 9.71 8.61
N MET A 14 -0.22 8.60 7.88
CA MET A 14 -1.48 8.19 7.29
C MET A 14 -2.49 7.75 8.33
N LEU A 15 -2.05 7.02 9.34
CA LEU A 15 -2.91 6.64 10.45
C LEU A 15 -3.40 7.87 11.21
N SER A 16 -2.52 8.88 11.39
CA SER A 16 -2.91 10.14 12.02
C SER A 16 -3.94 10.89 11.18
N ARG A 17 -3.73 11.00 9.86
CA ARG A 17 -4.69 11.62 8.95
C ARG A 17 -6.02 10.90 8.97
N ARG A 18 -6.00 9.58 8.94
CA ARG A 18 -7.21 8.76 9.01
C ARG A 18 -8.00 9.08 10.27
N ASN A 19 -7.33 9.19 11.40
CA ASN A 19 -7.97 9.52 12.67
C ASN A 19 -8.55 10.93 12.66
N GLU A 20 -7.81 11.90 12.11
CA GLU A 20 -8.27 13.28 12.00
C GLU A 20 -9.49 13.41 11.10
N HIS A 21 -9.53 12.66 10.00
CA HIS A 21 -10.60 12.73 9.01
C HIS A 21 -11.66 11.64 9.16
N LYS A 22 -11.56 10.83 10.20
CA LYS A 22 -12.50 9.73 10.45
C LYS A 22 -13.95 10.17 10.48
N LYS A 23 -14.22 11.39 10.96
CA LYS A 23 -15.57 11.94 11.00
C LYS A 23 -16.01 12.49 9.64
N THR A 24 -15.06 12.72 8.71
CA THR A 24 -15.31 13.26 7.39
C THR A 24 -15.69 12.19 6.39
N PHE A 25 -15.18 10.97 6.59
CA PHE A 25 -15.43 9.83 5.71
C PHE A 25 -16.63 9.03 6.19
N ASP A 26 -17.45 8.57 5.24
CA ASP A 26 -18.53 7.64 5.56
C ASP A 26 -17.97 6.22 5.81
N GLU A 27 -18.83 5.33 6.32
CA GLU A 27 -18.42 3.95 6.63
C GLU A 27 -17.89 3.21 5.40
N ALA A 28 -18.52 3.41 4.25
CA ALA A 28 -18.10 2.76 3.01
C ALA A 28 -16.68 3.17 2.62
N THR A 29 -16.36 4.45 2.75
CA THR A 29 -15.02 4.98 2.46
C THR A 29 -14.00 4.43 3.44
N VAL A 30 -14.32 4.39 4.73
CA VAL A 30 -13.45 3.82 5.76
C VAL A 30 -13.17 2.34 5.47
N GLU A 31 -14.17 1.59 5.07
CA GLU A 31 -13.99 0.17 4.70
C GLU A 31 -13.03 0.01 3.52
N LYS A 32 -13.13 0.87 2.51
CA LYS A 32 -12.24 0.85 1.35
C LYS A 32 -10.80 1.14 1.75
N ILE A 33 -10.58 2.11 2.63
CA ILE A 33 -9.26 2.42 3.17
C ILE A 33 -8.72 1.21 3.94
N ASN A 34 -9.55 0.57 4.73
CA ASN A 34 -9.15 -0.63 5.49
C ASN A 34 -8.79 -1.79 4.56
N LEU A 35 -9.48 -1.95 3.43
CA LEU A 35 -9.12 -2.96 2.43
C LEU A 35 -7.72 -2.70 1.87
N MET A 36 -7.40 -1.43 1.55
CA MET A 36 -6.07 -1.07 1.08
C MET A 36 -5.01 -1.32 2.16
N LEU A 37 -5.30 -0.96 3.41
CA LEU A 37 -4.40 -1.20 4.53
C LEU A 37 -4.11 -2.70 4.69
N ALA A 38 -5.13 -3.55 4.55
CA ALA A 38 -4.95 -4.99 4.63
C ALA A 38 -4.02 -5.51 3.54
N LYS A 39 -4.12 -4.99 2.32
CA LYS A 39 -3.23 -5.37 1.21
C LYS A 39 -1.79 -4.92 1.48
N VAL A 40 -1.62 -3.72 2.03
CA VAL A 40 -0.29 -3.20 2.39
C VAL A 40 0.31 -4.02 3.52
N ASP A 41 -0.48 -4.40 4.53
CA ASP A 41 -0.02 -5.26 5.62
C ASP A 41 0.48 -6.61 5.09
N THR A 42 -0.26 -7.20 4.14
CA THR A 42 0.14 -8.45 3.50
C THR A 42 1.48 -8.28 2.78
N ALA A 43 1.64 -7.20 2.04
CA ALA A 43 2.89 -6.90 1.33
C ALA A 43 4.05 -6.72 2.30
N TYR A 44 3.81 -6.09 3.44
CA TYR A 44 4.80 -5.92 4.48
C TYR A 44 5.26 -7.27 5.04
N GLU A 45 4.31 -8.16 5.35
CA GLU A 45 4.61 -9.50 5.85
C GLU A 45 5.43 -10.31 4.82
N VAL A 46 5.07 -10.18 3.54
CA VAL A 46 5.81 -10.82 2.45
C VAL A 46 7.25 -10.29 2.38
N MET A 47 7.43 -8.97 2.51
CA MET A 47 8.75 -8.36 2.52
C MET A 47 9.60 -8.89 3.68
N ILE A 48 9.02 -8.97 4.88
CA ILE A 48 9.73 -9.49 6.06
C ILE A 48 10.10 -10.96 5.85
N ALA A 49 9.20 -11.77 5.28
CA ALA A 49 9.49 -13.16 4.98
C ALA A 49 10.66 -13.29 3.99
N ASN A 50 10.70 -12.43 2.98
CA ASN A 50 11.80 -12.43 2.01
C ASN A 50 13.11 -11.99 2.64
N LEU A 51 13.10 -10.99 3.52
CA LEU A 51 14.28 -10.57 4.28
C LEU A 51 14.82 -11.71 5.13
N THR A 52 13.93 -12.40 5.84
CA THR A 52 14.31 -13.53 6.69
C THR A 52 14.89 -14.67 5.84
N ALA A 53 14.25 -14.99 4.72
CA ALA A 53 14.73 -16.04 3.81
C ALA A 53 16.10 -15.68 3.23
N ALA A 54 16.31 -14.42 2.87
CA ALA A 54 17.60 -13.95 2.35
C ALA A 54 18.70 -14.07 3.42
N HIS A 55 18.39 -13.66 4.64
CA HIS A 55 19.33 -13.76 5.76
C HIS A 55 19.73 -15.20 6.04
N GLU A 56 18.79 -16.14 5.90
CA GLU A 56 19.03 -17.57 6.13
C GLU A 56 19.55 -18.30 4.89
N GLY A 57 19.75 -17.61 3.79
CA GLY A 57 20.23 -18.19 2.54
C GLY A 57 19.21 -19.05 1.82
N ARG A 58 17.92 -18.86 2.07
CA ARG A 58 16.82 -19.65 1.50
C ARG A 58 16.02 -18.94 0.41
N LEU A 59 16.34 -17.68 0.14
CA LEU A 59 15.58 -16.91 -0.85
C LEU A 59 15.83 -17.42 -2.25
N THR A 60 14.80 -17.89 -2.94
CA THR A 60 14.89 -18.43 -4.31
C THR A 60 14.10 -17.59 -5.32
N THR A 61 13.06 -16.91 -4.87
CA THR A 61 12.20 -16.11 -5.73
C THR A 61 11.50 -15.03 -4.91
N ILE A 62 11.12 -13.95 -5.56
CA ILE A 62 10.28 -12.90 -4.95
C ILE A 62 8.93 -12.79 -5.64
N LYS A 63 8.46 -13.88 -6.25
CA LYS A 63 7.14 -13.88 -6.91
C LYS A 63 6.04 -13.44 -5.96
N ASN A 64 6.11 -13.82 -4.68
CA ASN A 64 5.16 -13.41 -3.65
C ASN A 64 5.09 -11.89 -3.50
N ALA A 65 6.23 -11.20 -3.63
CA ALA A 65 6.28 -9.74 -3.55
C ALA A 65 5.60 -9.11 -4.76
N TYR A 66 5.84 -9.63 -5.96
CA TYR A 66 5.17 -9.14 -7.17
C TYR A 66 3.65 -9.35 -7.10
N ASP A 67 3.22 -10.52 -6.61
CA ASP A 67 1.79 -10.80 -6.45
C ASP A 67 1.14 -9.83 -5.47
N ALA A 68 1.81 -9.54 -4.35
CA ALA A 68 1.30 -8.61 -3.35
C ALA A 68 1.19 -7.19 -3.90
N GLU A 69 2.21 -6.74 -4.64
CA GLU A 69 2.19 -5.42 -5.28
C GLU A 69 1.07 -5.32 -6.31
N GLU A 70 0.88 -6.35 -7.12
CA GLU A 70 -0.19 -6.37 -8.11
C GLU A 70 -1.56 -6.22 -7.46
N GLN A 71 -1.80 -6.89 -6.34
CA GLN A 71 -3.05 -6.76 -5.61
C GLN A 71 -3.29 -5.34 -5.11
N ILE A 72 -2.25 -4.67 -4.63
CA ILE A 72 -2.33 -3.27 -4.21
C ILE A 72 -2.69 -2.38 -5.40
N ASN A 73 -2.01 -2.56 -6.52
CA ASN A 73 -2.21 -1.75 -7.72
C ASN A 73 -3.61 -1.93 -8.31
N VAL A 74 -4.09 -3.16 -8.38
CA VAL A 74 -5.42 -3.46 -8.91
C VAL A 74 -6.49 -2.83 -8.02
N LEU A 75 -6.39 -3.01 -6.72
CA LEU A 75 -7.36 -2.43 -5.79
C LEU A 75 -7.32 -0.89 -5.82
N ARG A 76 -6.12 -0.30 -5.86
CA ARG A 76 -5.97 1.16 -5.96
C ARG A 76 -6.70 1.69 -7.20
N ASN A 77 -6.50 1.04 -8.35
CA ASN A 77 -7.12 1.47 -9.59
C ASN A 77 -8.64 1.37 -9.52
N GLU A 78 -9.17 0.27 -8.99
CA GLU A 78 -10.61 0.08 -8.83
C GLU A 78 -11.22 1.14 -7.93
N LEU A 79 -10.61 1.40 -6.79
CA LEU A 79 -11.12 2.38 -5.82
C LEU A 79 -11.06 3.79 -6.38
N ARG A 80 -9.98 4.13 -7.08
CA ARG A 80 -9.80 5.44 -7.69
C ARG A 80 -10.83 5.69 -8.78
N GLU A 81 -11.04 4.74 -9.66
CA GLU A 81 -12.01 4.86 -10.75
C GLU A 81 -13.43 5.02 -10.22
N ALA A 82 -13.80 4.24 -9.20
CA ALA A 82 -15.11 4.35 -8.58
C ALA A 82 -15.34 5.72 -7.94
N GLU A 83 -14.29 6.28 -7.31
CA GLU A 83 -14.39 7.58 -6.68
C GLU A 83 -14.52 8.71 -7.71
N ILE A 84 -13.78 8.61 -8.82
CA ILE A 84 -13.85 9.59 -9.91
C ILE A 84 -15.26 9.58 -10.53
N GLU A 85 -15.83 8.39 -10.78
CA GLU A 85 -17.21 8.27 -11.27
C GLU A 85 -18.21 8.90 -10.31
N ALA A 86 -18.05 8.66 -9.01
CA ALA A 86 -18.94 9.24 -8.01
C ALA A 86 -18.84 10.78 -7.99
N LEU A 87 -17.65 11.34 -8.24
CA LEU A 87 -17.45 12.78 -8.36
C LEU A 87 -18.17 13.33 -9.59
N GLU A 88 -18.05 12.66 -10.73
CA GLU A 88 -18.70 13.06 -11.99
C GLU A 88 -20.22 13.05 -11.86
N ASP A 89 -20.76 12.15 -11.07
CA ASP A 89 -22.20 12.03 -10.80
C ASP A 89 -22.67 12.95 -9.66
N ASN A 90 -21.78 13.81 -9.15
CA ASN A 90 -22.07 14.74 -8.04
C ASN A 90 -22.53 14.04 -6.76
N GLN A 91 -22.13 12.79 -6.57
CA GLN A 91 -22.51 11.99 -5.40
C GLN A 91 -21.56 12.19 -4.22
N LYS A 92 -20.42 12.84 -4.43
CA LYS A 92 -19.38 13.00 -3.43
C LYS A 92 -18.94 14.44 -3.29
N ASN A 93 -18.49 14.81 -2.08
CA ASN A 93 -17.82 16.07 -1.84
C ASN A 93 -16.41 16.02 -2.41
N TYR A 94 -16.07 17.01 -3.24
CA TYR A 94 -14.77 17.06 -3.92
C TYR A 94 -13.59 17.00 -2.96
N GLN A 95 -13.63 17.82 -1.90
CA GLN A 95 -12.52 17.87 -0.94
C GLN A 95 -12.32 16.55 -0.21
N THR A 96 -13.40 15.90 0.20
CA THR A 96 -13.35 14.59 0.85
C THR A 96 -12.76 13.55 -0.08
N SER A 97 -13.15 13.58 -1.38
CA SER A 97 -12.63 12.67 -2.38
C SER A 97 -11.13 12.86 -2.62
N VAL A 98 -10.66 14.12 -2.62
CA VAL A 98 -9.21 14.41 -2.76
C VAL A 98 -8.44 13.79 -1.60
N TYR A 99 -8.90 13.96 -0.36
CA TYR A 99 -8.25 13.35 0.81
C TYR A 99 -8.23 11.82 0.70
N TYR A 100 -9.34 11.23 0.30
CA TYR A 100 -9.44 9.78 0.14
C TYR A 100 -8.46 9.27 -0.91
N ILE A 101 -8.42 9.89 -2.09
CA ILE A 101 -7.52 9.51 -3.18
C ILE A 101 -6.06 9.67 -2.74
N ASP A 102 -5.73 10.74 -2.01
CA ASP A 102 -4.39 10.94 -1.47
C ASP A 102 -3.98 9.80 -0.54
N ILE A 103 -4.90 9.35 0.31
CA ILE A 103 -4.62 8.24 1.23
C ILE A 103 -4.32 6.96 0.45
N ILE A 104 -5.17 6.60 -0.53
CA ILE A 104 -4.95 5.37 -1.28
C ILE A 104 -3.67 5.43 -2.14
N ASN A 105 -3.31 6.60 -2.66
CA ASN A 105 -2.07 6.78 -3.40
C ASN A 105 -0.85 6.63 -2.49
N GLU A 106 -0.91 7.14 -1.27
CA GLU A 106 0.18 6.96 -0.30
C GLU A 106 0.35 5.49 0.07
N LEU A 107 -0.75 4.76 0.23
CA LEU A 107 -0.69 3.31 0.51
C LEU A 107 -0.05 2.55 -0.64
N GLU A 108 -0.35 2.95 -1.88
CA GLU A 108 0.27 2.34 -3.07
C GLU A 108 1.78 2.64 -3.10
N HIS A 109 2.20 3.86 -2.75
CA HIS A 109 3.62 4.21 -2.65
C HIS A 109 4.35 3.34 -1.64
N MET A 110 3.73 3.00 -0.54
CA MET A 110 4.30 2.09 0.44
C MET A 110 4.54 0.71 -0.15
N GLY A 111 3.59 0.24 -0.96
CA GLY A 111 3.76 -1.01 -1.71
C GLY A 111 4.95 -0.95 -2.66
N ASP A 112 5.15 0.18 -3.32
CA ASP A 112 6.30 0.39 -4.21
C ASP A 112 7.63 0.30 -3.45
N TYR A 113 7.73 0.90 -2.26
CA TYR A 113 8.92 0.78 -1.44
C TYR A 113 9.20 -0.67 -1.04
N MET A 114 8.16 -1.40 -0.70
CA MET A 114 8.29 -2.80 -0.28
C MET A 114 8.77 -3.70 -1.41
N ILE A 115 8.23 -3.51 -2.63
CA ILE A 115 8.68 -4.29 -3.79
C ILE A 115 10.12 -3.93 -4.15
N ASN A 116 10.51 -2.67 -4.02
CA ASN A 116 11.89 -2.24 -4.28
C ASN A 116 12.86 -2.94 -3.34
N ILE A 117 12.50 -3.11 -2.08
CA ILE A 117 13.32 -3.84 -1.10
C ILE A 117 13.45 -5.30 -1.53
N SER A 118 12.35 -5.96 -1.89
CA SER A 118 12.38 -7.35 -2.35
C SER A 118 13.20 -7.52 -3.63
N GLN A 119 13.11 -6.57 -4.56
CA GLN A 119 13.92 -6.57 -5.78
C GLN A 119 15.41 -6.43 -5.46
N SER A 120 15.76 -5.62 -4.47
CA SER A 120 17.15 -5.50 -4.03
C SER A 120 17.66 -6.82 -3.45
N LEU A 121 16.83 -7.52 -2.69
CA LEU A 121 17.16 -8.84 -2.15
C LEU A 121 17.35 -9.86 -3.29
N GLU A 122 16.50 -9.81 -4.30
CA GLU A 122 16.61 -10.70 -5.46
C GLU A 122 17.95 -10.49 -6.15
N ARG A 123 18.34 -9.25 -6.41
CA ARG A 123 19.60 -8.93 -7.07
C ARG A 123 20.80 -9.36 -6.23
N ALA A 124 20.70 -9.24 -4.92
CA ALA A 124 21.83 -9.54 -4.02
C ALA A 124 21.99 -11.03 -3.73
N PHE A 125 20.89 -11.80 -3.66
CA PHE A 125 20.92 -13.15 -3.09
C PHE A 125 20.41 -14.24 -4.01
N VAL A 126 19.60 -13.93 -5.03
CA VAL A 126 19.04 -14.92 -5.94
C VAL A 126 19.92 -15.04 -7.17
N GLY A 127 20.20 -16.28 -7.60
CA GLY A 127 20.98 -16.54 -8.80
C GLY A 127 22.48 -16.47 -8.62
N LYS A 128 22.96 -16.46 -7.38
CA LYS A 128 24.40 -16.47 -7.09
C LYS A 128 24.89 -17.89 -6.71
#